data_078d6589e5d81b3945e8164b1395c572
#
_entry.id   078d6589e5d81b3945e8164b1395c572
#
_cell.length_a   1.000
_cell.length_b   1.000
_cell.length_c   1.000
_cell.angle_alpha   90.00
_cell.angle_beta   90.00
_cell.angle_gamma   90.00
#
_symmetry.space_group_name_H-M   'P 1'
#
loop_
_entity.id
_entity.type
_entity.pdbx_description
1 polymer ?
#
loop_
_entity_poly.entity_id
_entity_poly.type
_entity_poly.pdbx_seq_one_letter_code
_entity_poly.pdbx_strand_id
1 'polypeptide(L)'
;MNTKIKQTIALFFTVMLLFVLVLPPLSAAADASPIKVGYYEDGDYMSKSQSGEYSGYNIEYLQKISKQSGLPFEMVDIASWNAAYDMLVKGEIDLLPAVYHSEQRAEEIFFSGQPMCSIYTTLNVRMNDPRYDYEDFKAFQSMNVGIIRGGVDGERFKSFCREHNLVLNIIDYDETSVLLEALDNGTLDGVAITHLGKNSTFRSVAQFSPSPLYFAVTKTNPELLSEINKAMNNILLANPGYSRDLYDKYLAPSVNQKPVFTKEELQYIKQAAPILVSYDPSFAPLTYQSKKSGQITGVTADIFEFIAKNSGLRFEFEAHNQTEALQLLQQGKISALALSDGDYLWDGRNNINSTLYYLRAPTSMITRYDSDKLEVIALPQGYQLSEAIKAANPHYTFKYYPSIEDCLNAVLHNKADAACTNTHVAGAYLSRSAYQGMRTITLAQPINEMCVGLSASGDPKLFSIINKCIQY
;
A
#
# COMPACT_ATOMS: atom_id res chain seq x y z
N MET A 1 -25.75 36.03 62.24
CA MET A 1 -25.71 35.29 60.95
C MET A 1 -26.66 34.13 61.03
N ASN A 2 -27.70 34.17 60.20
CA ASN A 2 -28.93 33.38 60.37
C ASN A 2 -28.64 31.86 60.17
N THR A 3 -29.18 31.03 61.06
CA THR A 3 -28.99 29.55 61.11
C THR A 3 -29.23 28.88 59.73
N LYS A 4 -30.16 29.40 58.92
CA LYS A 4 -30.45 28.96 57.57
C LYS A 4 -29.25 29.17 56.60
N ILE A 5 -28.50 30.27 56.75
CA ILE A 5 -27.33 30.58 55.92
C ILE A 5 -26.18 29.60 56.23
N LYS A 6 -25.97 29.25 57.51
CA LYS A 6 -24.96 28.25 57.89
C LYS A 6 -25.30 26.86 57.36
N GLN A 7 -26.55 26.45 57.37
CA GLN A 7 -27.00 25.16 56.83
C GLN A 7 -26.88 25.10 55.30
N THR A 8 -27.14 26.19 54.55
CA THR A 8 -26.99 26.26 53.10
C THR A 8 -25.51 26.23 52.69
N ILE A 9 -24.62 26.90 53.44
CA ILE A 9 -23.17 26.87 53.21
C ILE A 9 -22.59 25.47 53.51
N ALA A 10 -23.04 24.84 54.62
CA ALA A 10 -22.60 23.47 54.92
C ALA A 10 -23.07 22.46 53.87
N LEU A 11 -24.29 22.58 53.35
CA LEU A 11 -24.83 21.73 52.27
C LEU A 11 -24.04 21.92 50.98
N PHE A 12 -23.67 23.17 50.64
CA PHE A 12 -22.91 23.50 49.46
C PHE A 12 -21.47 22.91 49.51
N PHE A 13 -20.84 22.99 50.70
CA PHE A 13 -19.51 22.38 50.89
C PHE A 13 -19.58 20.85 50.90
N THR A 14 -20.65 20.23 51.39
CA THR A 14 -20.83 18.76 51.35
C THR A 14 -21.08 18.26 49.94
N VAL A 15 -21.88 18.99 49.13
CA VAL A 15 -22.12 18.66 47.71
C VAL A 15 -20.87 18.86 46.90
N MET A 16 -20.07 19.92 47.15
CA MET A 16 -18.80 20.16 46.48
C MET A 16 -17.74 19.10 46.85
N LEU A 17 -17.70 18.62 48.12
CA LEU A 17 -16.82 17.54 48.54
C LEU A 17 -17.20 16.19 47.93
N LEU A 18 -18.51 15.91 47.75
CA LEU A 18 -19.00 14.72 47.05
C LEU A 18 -18.71 14.74 45.55
N PHE A 19 -18.68 15.95 44.93
CA PHE A 19 -18.34 16.08 43.50
C PHE A 19 -16.86 15.85 43.22
N VAL A 20 -15.96 16.14 44.19
CA VAL A 20 -14.53 15.87 44.08
C VAL A 20 -14.21 14.38 44.27
N LEU A 21 -15.09 13.60 44.94
CA LEU A 21 -14.93 12.15 45.17
C LEU A 21 -15.47 11.29 43.99
N VAL A 22 -16.19 11.90 43.03
CA VAL A 22 -16.77 11.21 41.85
C VAL A 22 -15.98 11.51 40.56
N LEU A 23 -14.92 12.30 40.64
CA LEU A 23 -13.99 12.36 39.51
C LEU A 23 -13.34 10.98 39.41
N PRO A 24 -13.50 10.26 38.26
CA PRO A 24 -12.71 9.04 38.06
C PRO A 24 -11.25 9.43 38.24
N PRO A 25 -10.44 8.56 38.88
CA PRO A 25 -9.00 8.83 38.94
C PRO A 25 -8.56 9.16 37.52
N LEU A 26 -7.93 10.32 37.37
CA LEU A 26 -7.17 10.61 36.17
C LEU A 26 -6.24 9.41 36.04
N SER A 27 -6.59 8.48 35.16
CA SER A 27 -5.75 7.34 34.87
C SER A 27 -4.42 7.97 34.46
N ALA A 28 -3.45 7.96 35.38
CA ALA A 28 -2.08 8.22 35.02
C ALA A 28 -1.85 7.27 33.85
N ALA A 29 -1.67 7.81 32.63
CA ALA A 29 -1.14 7.02 31.55
C ALA A 29 0.06 6.33 32.16
N ALA A 30 -0.01 5.02 32.31
CA ALA A 30 1.13 4.24 32.76
C ALA A 30 2.25 4.73 31.85
N ASP A 31 3.36 5.19 32.44
CA ASP A 31 4.58 5.52 31.69
C ASP A 31 4.97 4.25 30.93
N ALA A 32 4.39 4.10 29.74
CA ALA A 32 4.76 3.03 28.83
C ALA A 32 6.22 3.31 28.49
N SER A 33 7.10 2.37 28.81
CA SER A 33 8.49 2.47 28.42
C SER A 33 8.56 2.76 26.93
N PRO A 34 9.39 3.71 26.49
CA PRO A 34 9.44 4.08 25.08
C PRO A 34 9.88 2.87 24.24
N ILE A 35 9.24 2.73 23.08
CA ILE A 35 9.57 1.71 22.08
C ILE A 35 10.91 2.06 21.46
N LYS A 36 11.91 1.22 21.62
CA LYS A 36 13.24 1.41 21.07
C LYS A 36 13.27 1.10 19.59
N VAL A 37 13.54 2.12 18.78
CA VAL A 37 13.62 2.01 17.31
C VAL A 37 15.08 2.07 16.90
N GLY A 38 15.54 1.10 16.12
CA GLY A 38 16.88 1.11 15.54
C GLY A 38 17.02 2.24 14.53
N TYR A 39 17.99 3.12 14.75
CA TYR A 39 18.42 4.16 13.84
C TYR A 39 19.85 3.90 13.36
N TYR A 40 20.06 3.97 12.07
CA TYR A 40 21.37 4.03 11.40
C TYR A 40 21.26 5.02 10.25
N GLU A 41 22.36 5.64 9.85
CA GLU A 41 22.35 6.60 8.74
C GLU A 41 22.04 5.89 7.43
N ASP A 42 20.94 6.27 6.76
CA ASP A 42 20.48 5.68 5.51
C ASP A 42 19.82 6.74 4.59
N GLY A 43 20.51 7.83 4.40
CA GLY A 43 20.16 8.89 3.46
C GLY A 43 18.72 9.39 3.60
N ASP A 44 17.94 9.28 2.51
CA ASP A 44 16.55 9.75 2.46
C ASP A 44 15.57 8.89 3.29
N TYR A 45 15.99 7.69 3.72
CA TYR A 45 15.18 6.85 4.63
C TYR A 45 15.29 7.29 6.07
N MET A 46 16.52 7.49 6.55
CA MET A 46 16.80 7.95 7.92
C MET A 46 18.07 8.78 7.94
N SER A 47 17.98 10.01 8.38
CA SER A 47 19.12 10.91 8.53
C SER A 47 19.03 11.69 9.84
N LYS A 48 20.20 12.10 10.35
CA LYS A 48 20.31 12.90 11.56
C LYS A 48 21.08 14.18 11.26
N SER A 49 20.45 15.32 11.52
CA SER A 49 21.10 16.63 11.33
C SER A 49 22.22 16.85 12.35
N GLN A 50 23.07 17.84 12.10
CA GLN A 50 24.09 18.26 13.05
C GLN A 50 23.50 18.78 14.38
N SER A 51 22.24 19.23 14.38
CA SER A 51 21.49 19.61 15.59
C SER A 51 20.90 18.42 16.35
N GLY A 52 21.05 17.18 15.83
CA GLY A 52 20.53 15.97 16.44
C GLY A 52 19.08 15.64 16.06
N GLU A 53 18.47 16.37 15.12
CA GLU A 53 17.11 16.12 14.67
C GLU A 53 17.06 15.00 13.63
N TYR A 54 16.18 14.01 13.84
CA TYR A 54 15.97 12.91 12.93
C TYR A 54 14.97 13.28 11.83
N SER A 55 15.23 12.87 10.60
CA SER A 55 14.40 13.10 9.43
C SER A 55 14.46 11.92 8.44
N GLY A 56 13.60 11.94 7.43
CA GLY A 56 13.55 10.89 6.39
C GLY A 56 12.23 10.15 6.36
N TYR A 57 12.08 9.30 5.34
CA TYR A 57 10.87 8.51 5.10
C TYR A 57 10.40 7.72 6.33
N ASN A 58 11.31 6.94 6.91
CA ASN A 58 11.00 6.07 8.05
C ASN A 58 10.64 6.89 9.29
N ILE A 59 11.34 7.99 9.51
CA ILE A 59 11.13 8.86 10.67
C ILE A 59 9.75 9.51 10.63
N GLU A 60 9.36 10.06 9.48
CA GLU A 60 8.04 10.69 9.34
C GLU A 60 6.90 9.66 9.44
N TYR A 61 7.10 8.44 8.92
CA TYR A 61 6.12 7.38 9.08
C TYR A 61 5.96 6.96 10.55
N LEU A 62 7.07 6.79 11.28
CA LEU A 62 7.05 6.52 12.72
C LEU A 62 6.36 7.63 13.52
N GLN A 63 6.63 8.89 13.22
CA GLN A 63 5.95 10.04 13.84
C GLN A 63 4.43 9.99 13.58
N LYS A 64 4.02 9.59 12.37
CA LYS A 64 2.61 9.41 12.04
C LYS A 64 1.97 8.26 12.82
N ILE A 65 2.67 7.13 12.95
CA ILE A 65 2.24 5.98 13.78
C ILE A 65 2.11 6.43 15.24
N SER A 66 3.14 7.09 15.80
CA SER A 66 3.12 7.61 17.18
C SER A 66 1.91 8.52 17.43
N LYS A 67 1.65 9.47 16.52
CA LYS A 67 0.49 10.37 16.61
C LYS A 67 -0.84 9.63 16.57
N GLN A 68 -0.92 8.51 15.84
CA GLN A 68 -2.15 7.75 15.66
C GLN A 68 -2.40 6.75 16.80
N SER A 69 -1.34 6.17 17.37
CA SER A 69 -1.41 5.12 18.39
C SER A 69 -1.14 5.61 19.81
N GLY A 70 -0.46 6.76 19.97
CA GLY A 70 0.06 7.23 21.24
C GLY A 70 1.35 6.52 21.71
N LEU A 71 1.92 5.62 20.88
CA LEU A 71 3.17 4.93 21.21
C LEU A 71 4.35 5.91 21.24
N PRO A 72 5.11 5.99 22.35
CA PRO A 72 6.33 6.78 22.44
C PRO A 72 7.50 6.02 21.80
N PHE A 73 8.14 6.59 20.78
CA PHE A 73 9.33 6.03 20.15
C PHE A 73 10.60 6.70 20.65
N GLU A 74 11.64 5.91 20.89
CA GLU A 74 12.99 6.33 21.22
C GLU A 74 13.95 5.80 20.16
N MET A 75 14.70 6.72 19.50
CA MET A 75 15.70 6.32 18.49
C MET A 75 16.99 5.88 19.17
N VAL A 76 17.44 4.67 18.85
CA VAL A 76 18.69 4.11 19.31
C VAL A 76 19.71 4.19 18.18
N ASP A 77 20.73 5.07 18.32
CA ASP A 77 21.79 5.24 17.31
C ASP A 77 22.65 3.97 17.22
N ILE A 78 22.72 3.38 16.03
CA ILE A 78 23.43 2.11 15.75
C ILE A 78 24.33 2.31 14.53
N ALA A 79 25.46 1.64 14.52
CA ALA A 79 26.50 1.87 13.50
C ALA A 79 26.12 1.42 12.09
N SER A 80 25.24 0.41 11.95
CA SER A 80 24.90 -0.17 10.64
C SER A 80 23.57 -0.93 10.69
N TRP A 81 23.01 -1.17 9.51
CA TRP A 81 21.83 -2.01 9.35
C TRP A 81 21.99 -3.42 9.95
N ASN A 82 23.14 -4.07 9.69
CA ASN A 82 23.38 -5.42 10.22
C ASN A 82 23.37 -5.43 11.76
N ALA A 83 24.00 -4.44 12.38
CA ALA A 83 24.00 -4.33 13.85
C ALA A 83 22.59 -4.06 14.38
N ALA A 84 21.79 -3.23 13.69
CA ALA A 84 20.40 -2.97 14.08
C ALA A 84 19.53 -4.22 13.93
N TYR A 85 19.72 -5.01 12.89
CA TYR A 85 19.04 -6.27 12.70
C TYR A 85 19.38 -7.28 13.82
N ASP A 86 20.65 -7.42 14.14
CA ASP A 86 21.12 -8.31 15.22
C ASP A 86 20.53 -7.89 16.59
N MET A 87 20.46 -6.59 16.87
CA MET A 87 19.84 -6.06 18.10
C MET A 87 18.33 -6.32 18.13
N LEU A 88 17.64 -6.22 16.98
CA LEU A 88 16.21 -6.54 16.88
C LEU A 88 15.93 -8.01 17.19
N VAL A 89 16.72 -8.92 16.59
CA VAL A 89 16.61 -10.37 16.82
C VAL A 89 16.82 -10.72 18.30
N LYS A 90 17.78 -10.07 18.96
CA LYS A 90 18.07 -10.25 20.40
C LYS A 90 17.05 -9.56 21.33
N GLY A 91 16.18 -8.69 20.82
CA GLY A 91 15.24 -7.90 21.62
C GLY A 91 15.89 -6.73 22.36
N GLU A 92 17.07 -6.28 21.95
CA GLU A 92 17.76 -5.09 22.49
C GLU A 92 17.11 -3.80 21.96
N ILE A 93 16.50 -3.85 20.78
CA ILE A 93 15.54 -2.88 20.23
C ILE A 93 14.21 -3.57 19.91
N ASP A 94 13.12 -2.81 19.85
CA ASP A 94 11.77 -3.32 19.66
C ASP A 94 11.33 -3.30 18.20
N LEU A 95 11.80 -2.32 17.43
CA LEU A 95 11.30 -1.99 16.09
C LEU A 95 12.45 -1.59 15.17
N LEU A 96 12.40 -2.08 13.94
CA LEU A 96 13.29 -1.68 12.85
C LEU A 96 12.45 -1.40 11.58
N PRO A 97 12.46 -0.18 11.03
CA PRO A 97 11.76 0.11 9.78
C PRO A 97 12.53 -0.34 8.54
N ALA A 98 11.84 -0.40 7.40
CA ALA A 98 12.40 -0.67 6.07
C ALA A 98 13.14 -2.01 5.94
N VAL A 99 12.57 -3.08 6.48
CA VAL A 99 13.13 -4.43 6.39
C VAL A 99 12.47 -5.22 5.27
N TYR A 100 13.28 -5.84 4.40
CA TYR A 100 12.80 -6.80 3.41
C TYR A 100 12.32 -8.08 4.07
N HIS A 101 11.14 -8.55 3.64
CA HIS A 101 10.63 -9.85 4.05
C HIS A 101 11.40 -10.98 3.38
N SER A 102 11.77 -12.01 4.17
CA SER A 102 12.18 -13.32 3.69
C SER A 102 11.70 -14.38 4.68
N GLU A 103 11.54 -15.62 4.21
CA GLU A 103 11.13 -16.75 5.06
C GLU A 103 12.10 -16.92 6.24
N GLN A 104 13.42 -16.86 5.97
CA GLN A 104 14.42 -16.96 7.02
C GLN A 104 14.27 -15.87 8.09
N ARG A 105 14.05 -14.61 7.68
CA ARG A 105 13.86 -13.51 8.64
C ARG A 105 12.54 -13.65 9.42
N ALA A 106 11.50 -14.18 8.79
CA ALA A 106 10.21 -14.41 9.47
C ALA A 106 10.30 -15.46 10.58
N GLU A 107 11.33 -16.33 10.56
CA GLU A 107 11.62 -17.22 11.69
C GLU A 107 12.20 -16.48 12.90
N GLU A 108 12.86 -15.33 12.70
CA GLU A 108 13.59 -14.59 13.74
C GLU A 108 12.84 -13.36 14.26
N ILE A 109 12.06 -12.69 13.40
CA ILE A 109 11.35 -11.43 13.68
C ILE A 109 9.91 -11.47 13.15
N PHE A 110 9.07 -10.54 13.62
CA PHE A 110 7.76 -10.31 13.05
C PHE A 110 7.80 -9.18 12.02
N PHE A 111 6.92 -9.25 11.01
CA PHE A 111 6.72 -8.21 10.02
C PHE A 111 5.33 -7.59 10.16
N SER A 112 5.22 -6.27 9.88
CA SER A 112 3.91 -5.63 9.78
C SER A 112 3.04 -6.32 8.74
N GLY A 113 1.73 -6.33 8.94
CA GLY A 113 0.77 -7.01 8.05
C GLY A 113 0.67 -6.41 6.66
N GLN A 114 1.22 -5.21 6.47
CA GLN A 114 1.33 -4.53 5.19
C GLN A 114 2.68 -3.83 5.06
N PRO A 115 3.21 -3.69 3.85
CA PRO A 115 4.45 -2.97 3.64
C PRO A 115 4.28 -1.46 3.91
N MET A 116 5.36 -0.83 4.30
CA MET A 116 5.49 0.62 4.41
C MET A 116 5.47 1.27 3.02
N CYS A 117 6.25 0.71 2.10
CA CYS A 117 6.34 1.07 0.69
C CYS A 117 6.86 -0.12 -0.12
N SER A 118 6.84 0.03 -1.44
CA SER A 118 7.58 -0.84 -2.36
C SER A 118 8.65 -0.01 -3.05
N ILE A 119 9.85 -0.56 -3.12
CA ILE A 119 10.96 0.04 -3.85
C ILE A 119 11.36 -0.88 -5.01
N TYR A 120 11.99 -0.31 -6.02
CA TYR A 120 12.39 -1.02 -7.23
C TYR A 120 13.91 -0.99 -7.36
N THR A 121 14.51 -2.08 -7.83
CA THR A 121 15.85 -2.00 -8.39
C THR A 121 15.74 -1.38 -9.78
N THR A 122 16.61 -0.45 -10.09
CA THR A 122 16.60 0.29 -11.36
C THR A 122 17.92 0.16 -12.08
N LEU A 123 17.87 0.05 -13.42
CA LEU A 123 19.04 0.27 -14.26
C LEU A 123 19.11 1.76 -14.59
N ASN A 124 20.18 2.40 -14.15
CA ASN A 124 20.38 3.84 -14.29
C ASN A 124 21.56 4.14 -15.21
N VAL A 125 21.39 5.20 -16.00
CA VAL A 125 22.40 5.73 -16.92
C VAL A 125 22.61 7.22 -16.66
N ARG A 126 23.65 7.84 -17.22
CA ARG A 126 23.83 9.29 -17.15
C ARG A 126 22.61 10.02 -17.72
N MET A 127 22.24 11.14 -17.11
CA MET A 127 21.05 11.93 -17.48
C MET A 127 21.00 12.25 -18.98
N ASN A 128 22.12 12.66 -19.56
CA ASN A 128 22.23 13.13 -20.95
C ASN A 128 22.77 12.07 -21.92
N ASP A 129 22.78 10.80 -21.57
CA ASP A 129 23.21 9.73 -22.46
C ASP A 129 22.13 9.37 -23.46
N PRO A 130 22.26 9.71 -24.77
CA PRO A 130 21.20 9.51 -25.75
C PRO A 130 21.12 8.09 -26.29
N ARG A 131 22.03 7.20 -25.88
CA ARG A 131 22.14 5.83 -26.40
C ARG A 131 21.01 4.93 -25.87
N TYR A 132 20.47 5.23 -24.69
CA TYR A 132 19.58 4.33 -23.99
C TYR A 132 18.23 5.00 -23.73
N ASP A 133 17.17 4.45 -24.31
CA ASP A 133 15.80 4.80 -24.00
C ASP A 133 15.21 3.84 -22.95
N TYR A 134 14.11 4.20 -22.33
CA TYR A 134 13.45 3.38 -21.31
C TYR A 134 12.99 2.04 -21.92
N GLU A 135 13.48 0.93 -21.35
CA GLU A 135 13.22 -0.45 -21.78
C GLU A 135 13.52 -0.74 -23.27
N ASP A 136 14.44 0.02 -23.87
CA ASP A 136 15.00 -0.35 -25.18
C ASP A 136 16.05 -1.45 -25.01
N PHE A 137 15.57 -2.67 -24.76
CA PHE A 137 16.40 -3.85 -24.50
C PHE A 137 17.41 -4.15 -25.62
N LYS A 138 17.15 -3.70 -26.85
CA LYS A 138 18.10 -3.85 -27.94
C LYS A 138 19.31 -2.93 -27.75
N ALA A 139 19.09 -1.72 -27.28
CA ALA A 139 20.16 -0.78 -27.00
C ALA A 139 21.00 -1.19 -25.76
N PHE A 140 20.43 -2.01 -24.87
CA PHE A 140 21.16 -2.46 -23.66
C PHE A 140 22.19 -3.54 -23.95
N GLN A 141 22.12 -4.23 -25.08
CA GLN A 141 23.09 -5.30 -25.42
C GLN A 141 24.53 -4.78 -25.34
N SER A 142 25.38 -5.54 -24.67
CA SER A 142 26.81 -5.23 -24.47
C SER A 142 27.10 -4.01 -23.59
N MET A 143 26.12 -3.45 -22.84
CA MET A 143 26.41 -2.42 -21.84
C MET A 143 27.42 -2.91 -20.81
N ASN A 144 28.29 -2.01 -20.35
CA ASN A 144 29.06 -2.19 -19.13
C ASN A 144 28.24 -1.71 -17.93
N VAL A 145 27.72 -2.64 -17.13
CA VAL A 145 26.83 -2.31 -15.99
C VAL A 145 27.51 -2.69 -14.68
N GLY A 146 27.66 -1.71 -13.82
CA GLY A 146 28.18 -1.90 -12.48
C GLY A 146 27.10 -2.35 -11.48
N ILE A 147 27.51 -3.26 -10.58
CA ILE A 147 26.69 -3.71 -9.44
C ILE A 147 27.55 -3.75 -8.18
N ILE A 148 26.91 -3.73 -7.00
CA ILE A 148 27.63 -3.96 -5.73
C ILE A 148 27.80 -5.47 -5.52
N ARG A 149 29.03 -5.87 -5.25
CA ARG A 149 29.41 -7.27 -5.03
C ARG A 149 28.63 -7.87 -3.86
N GLY A 150 27.96 -9.00 -4.11
CA GLY A 150 27.14 -9.67 -3.09
C GLY A 150 25.87 -8.91 -2.68
N GLY A 151 25.59 -7.77 -3.33
CA GLY A 151 24.39 -6.99 -3.10
C GLY A 151 23.15 -7.65 -3.72
N VAL A 152 22.01 -7.49 -3.05
CA VAL A 152 20.71 -8.02 -3.50
C VAL A 152 20.31 -7.44 -4.86
N ASP A 153 20.62 -6.16 -5.12
CA ASP A 153 20.34 -5.50 -6.39
C ASP A 153 21.07 -6.14 -7.56
N GLY A 154 22.31 -6.59 -7.35
CA GLY A 154 23.08 -7.31 -8.35
C GLY A 154 22.44 -8.64 -8.75
N GLU A 155 21.93 -9.40 -7.80
CA GLU A 155 21.23 -10.67 -8.10
C GLU A 155 19.89 -10.44 -8.80
N ARG A 156 19.15 -9.43 -8.39
CA ARG A 156 17.91 -9.00 -9.06
C ARG A 156 18.17 -8.58 -10.49
N PHE A 157 19.24 -7.80 -10.71
CA PHE A 157 19.65 -7.38 -12.04
C PHE A 157 20.04 -8.56 -12.94
N LYS A 158 20.81 -9.52 -12.42
CA LYS A 158 21.15 -10.74 -13.15
C LYS A 158 19.89 -11.56 -13.51
N SER A 159 18.86 -11.60 -12.63
CA SER A 159 17.59 -12.24 -12.94
C SER A 159 16.83 -11.51 -14.04
N PHE A 160 16.74 -10.19 -13.94
CA PHE A 160 16.16 -9.33 -14.97
C PHE A 160 16.85 -9.53 -16.34
N CYS A 161 18.18 -9.62 -16.37
CA CYS A 161 18.93 -9.89 -17.60
C CYS A 161 18.57 -11.25 -18.21
N ARG A 162 18.41 -12.29 -17.38
CA ARG A 162 18.00 -13.63 -17.86
C ARG A 162 16.57 -13.61 -18.44
N GLU A 163 15.64 -12.96 -17.77
CA GLU A 163 14.23 -12.85 -18.18
C GLU A 163 14.07 -12.16 -19.54
N HIS A 164 14.91 -11.14 -19.79
CA HIS A 164 14.88 -10.36 -21.03
C HIS A 164 15.94 -10.75 -22.06
N ASN A 165 16.68 -11.86 -21.84
CA ASN A 165 17.74 -12.35 -22.71
C ASN A 165 18.80 -11.28 -23.01
N LEU A 166 19.17 -10.48 -21.99
CA LEU A 166 20.19 -9.45 -22.11
C LEU A 166 21.59 -10.03 -21.89
N VAL A 167 22.51 -9.77 -22.81
CA VAL A 167 23.92 -10.14 -22.71
C VAL A 167 24.72 -8.86 -22.44
N LEU A 168 25.09 -8.66 -21.18
CA LEU A 168 25.77 -7.46 -20.69
C LEU A 168 27.11 -7.81 -20.06
N ASN A 169 28.00 -6.81 -19.97
CA ASN A 169 29.24 -6.91 -19.19
C ASN A 169 28.95 -6.43 -17.76
N ILE A 170 28.74 -7.35 -16.83
CA ILE A 170 28.43 -7.02 -15.42
C ILE A 170 29.76 -6.92 -14.65
N ILE A 171 29.99 -5.78 -13.99
CA ILE A 171 31.20 -5.45 -13.27
C ILE A 171 30.91 -5.23 -11.79
N ASP A 172 31.58 -6.00 -10.92
CA ASP A 172 31.41 -5.90 -9.48
C ASP A 172 32.24 -4.75 -8.88
N TYR A 173 31.60 -3.97 -8.01
CA TYR A 173 32.22 -2.92 -7.20
C TYR A 173 32.01 -3.21 -5.72
N ASP A 174 32.95 -2.79 -4.87
CA ASP A 174 32.85 -3.01 -3.43
C ASP A 174 32.18 -1.83 -2.70
N GLU A 175 32.21 -0.63 -3.30
CA GLU A 175 31.66 0.60 -2.71
C GLU A 175 30.73 1.34 -3.69
N THR A 176 29.60 1.81 -3.19
CA THR A 176 28.61 2.56 -3.98
C THR A 176 29.15 3.88 -4.51
N SER A 177 30.00 4.58 -3.75
CA SER A 177 30.63 5.82 -4.18
C SER A 177 31.50 5.64 -5.42
N VAL A 178 32.34 4.58 -5.44
CA VAL A 178 33.22 4.23 -6.57
C VAL A 178 32.39 3.78 -7.78
N LEU A 179 31.30 3.04 -7.53
CA LEU A 179 30.37 2.60 -8.56
C LEU A 179 29.72 3.81 -9.28
N LEU A 180 29.23 4.79 -8.52
CA LEU A 180 28.59 5.99 -9.08
C LEU A 180 29.58 6.91 -9.78
N GLU A 181 30.81 7.04 -9.27
CA GLU A 181 31.89 7.77 -9.95
C GLU A 181 32.25 7.11 -11.30
N ALA A 182 32.28 5.77 -11.37
CA ALA A 182 32.54 5.04 -12.61
C ALA A 182 31.41 5.25 -13.65
N LEU A 183 30.17 5.44 -13.22
CA LEU A 183 29.07 5.82 -14.11
C LEU A 183 29.22 7.27 -14.58
N ASP A 184 29.56 8.19 -13.69
CA ASP A 184 29.65 9.61 -13.99
C ASP A 184 30.79 9.90 -14.99
N ASN A 185 31.96 9.30 -14.78
CA ASN A 185 33.11 9.47 -15.65
C ASN A 185 33.07 8.65 -16.97
N GLY A 186 32.02 7.83 -17.18
CA GLY A 186 31.80 7.08 -18.42
C GLY A 186 32.54 5.74 -18.52
N THR A 187 33.18 5.27 -17.47
CA THR A 187 33.78 3.93 -17.40
C THR A 187 32.70 2.84 -17.46
N LEU A 188 31.50 3.14 -16.84
CA LEU A 188 30.30 2.35 -16.95
C LEU A 188 29.27 3.03 -17.86
N ASP A 189 28.48 2.21 -18.54
CA ASP A 189 27.30 2.66 -19.28
C ASP A 189 26.09 2.80 -18.36
N GLY A 190 25.97 1.91 -17.37
CA GLY A 190 24.88 1.89 -16.41
C GLY A 190 25.26 1.31 -15.07
N VAL A 191 24.39 1.50 -14.08
CA VAL A 191 24.47 0.87 -12.76
C VAL A 191 23.11 0.32 -12.36
N ALA A 192 23.09 -0.85 -11.72
CA ALA A 192 21.88 -1.45 -11.17
C ALA A 192 21.87 -1.26 -9.65
N ILE A 193 20.95 -0.40 -9.17
CA ILE A 193 20.86 -0.03 -7.76
C ILE A 193 19.40 0.38 -7.42
N THR A 194 19.01 0.13 -6.19
CA THR A 194 17.62 0.42 -5.75
C THR A 194 17.34 1.91 -5.55
N HIS A 195 18.31 2.69 -5.08
CA HIS A 195 18.08 4.11 -4.77
C HIS A 195 19.30 4.97 -5.10
N LEU A 196 19.07 6.08 -5.82
CA LEU A 196 20.11 7.03 -6.20
C LEU A 196 20.05 8.38 -5.46
N GLY A 197 19.07 8.56 -4.56
CA GLY A 197 18.81 9.83 -3.93
C GLY A 197 18.11 10.86 -4.85
N LYS A 198 17.47 11.86 -4.24
CA LYS A 198 16.66 12.87 -4.93
C LYS A 198 17.44 13.76 -5.92
N ASN A 199 18.71 13.96 -5.70
CA ASN A 199 19.56 14.88 -6.47
C ASN A 199 20.45 14.15 -7.48
N SER A 200 19.99 13.00 -7.97
CA SER A 200 20.77 12.19 -8.91
C SER A 200 20.98 12.91 -10.25
N THR A 201 22.21 12.88 -10.78
CA THR A 201 22.57 13.24 -12.15
C THR A 201 22.32 12.11 -13.15
N PHE A 202 21.67 11.05 -12.70
CA PHE A 202 21.38 9.84 -13.45
C PHE A 202 19.87 9.70 -13.68
N ARG A 203 19.49 8.94 -14.71
CA ARG A 203 18.11 8.60 -15.00
C ARG A 203 17.93 7.10 -15.12
N SER A 204 16.77 6.62 -14.71
CA SER A 204 16.40 5.22 -14.84
C SER A 204 15.97 4.90 -16.29
N VAL A 205 16.48 3.79 -16.83
CA VAL A 205 16.10 3.23 -18.15
C VAL A 205 15.40 1.89 -18.05
N ALA A 206 15.36 1.25 -16.87
CA ALA A 206 14.52 0.10 -16.58
C ALA A 206 14.25 0.03 -15.07
N GLN A 207 13.08 -0.51 -14.72
CA GLN A 207 12.69 -0.81 -13.35
C GLN A 207 12.25 -2.26 -13.25
N PHE A 208 12.69 -2.95 -12.20
CA PHE A 208 12.41 -4.37 -12.02
C PHE A 208 12.45 -4.76 -10.54
N SER A 209 11.98 -5.96 -10.26
CA SER A 209 12.00 -6.57 -8.93
C SER A 209 11.42 -5.67 -7.83
N PRO A 210 10.11 -5.33 -7.90
CA PRO A 210 9.45 -4.59 -6.83
C PRO A 210 9.65 -5.31 -5.50
N SER A 211 10.09 -4.57 -4.49
CA SER A 211 10.45 -5.12 -3.19
C SER A 211 9.74 -4.36 -2.09
N PRO A 212 8.75 -4.98 -1.46
CA PRO A 212 8.08 -4.38 -0.32
C PRO A 212 9.00 -4.31 0.89
N LEU A 213 8.99 -3.17 1.57
CA LEU A 213 9.65 -2.91 2.83
C LEU A 213 8.61 -2.87 3.96
N TYR A 214 8.95 -3.45 5.09
CA TYR A 214 8.07 -3.61 6.24
C TYR A 214 8.66 -3.00 7.51
N PHE A 215 7.79 -2.69 8.47
CA PHE A 215 8.24 -2.59 9.86
C PHE A 215 8.50 -3.99 10.39
N ALA A 216 9.66 -4.17 10.99
CA ALA A 216 10.05 -5.40 11.66
C ALA A 216 10.01 -5.21 13.17
N VAL A 217 9.38 -6.13 13.89
CA VAL A 217 9.20 -6.11 15.34
C VAL A 217 9.88 -7.33 15.94
N THR A 218 10.56 -7.14 17.07
CA THR A 218 11.16 -8.25 17.80
C THR A 218 10.11 -9.29 18.23
N LYS A 219 10.46 -10.57 18.23
CA LYS A 219 9.56 -11.64 18.71
C LYS A 219 9.29 -11.59 20.21
N THR A 220 10.06 -10.83 20.94
CA THR A 220 9.84 -10.64 22.39
C THR A 220 8.67 -9.69 22.70
N ASN A 221 8.14 -8.94 21.69
CA ASN A 221 7.07 -7.98 21.88
C ASN A 221 5.96 -8.14 20.81
N PRO A 222 5.17 -9.22 20.82
CA PRO A 222 4.12 -9.46 19.82
C PRO A 222 2.96 -8.44 19.91
N GLU A 223 2.71 -7.82 21.05
CA GLU A 223 1.67 -6.81 21.23
C GLU A 223 1.98 -5.55 20.44
N LEU A 224 3.25 -5.15 20.34
CA LEU A 224 3.69 -4.02 19.53
C LEU A 224 3.33 -4.23 18.06
N LEU A 225 3.46 -5.43 17.52
CA LEU A 225 3.07 -5.74 16.14
C LEU A 225 1.58 -5.41 15.89
N SER A 226 0.72 -5.81 16.82
CA SER A 226 -0.72 -5.54 16.74
C SER A 226 -1.01 -4.03 16.72
N GLU A 227 -0.35 -3.26 17.59
CA GLU A 227 -0.53 -1.80 17.65
C GLU A 227 0.03 -1.09 16.40
N ILE A 228 1.17 -1.52 15.88
CA ILE A 228 1.72 -1.01 14.61
C ILE A 228 0.74 -1.27 13.46
N ASN A 229 0.24 -2.49 13.32
CA ASN A 229 -0.70 -2.85 12.26
C ASN A 229 -2.00 -2.02 12.35
N LYS A 230 -2.54 -1.86 13.55
CA LYS A 230 -3.72 -1.05 13.80
C LYS A 230 -3.49 0.43 13.44
N ALA A 231 -2.33 0.98 13.82
CA ALA A 231 -1.98 2.36 13.47
C ALA A 231 -1.82 2.54 11.96
N MET A 232 -1.13 1.63 11.27
CA MET A 232 -0.98 1.66 9.81
C MET A 232 -2.34 1.60 9.10
N ASN A 233 -3.23 0.71 9.55
CA ASN A 233 -4.60 0.62 9.01
C ASN A 233 -5.37 1.94 9.19
N ASN A 234 -5.30 2.55 10.37
CA ASN A 234 -5.96 3.82 10.63
C ASN A 234 -5.39 4.98 9.79
N ILE A 235 -4.07 4.98 9.54
CA ILE A 235 -3.42 5.97 8.67
C ILE A 235 -3.95 5.84 7.24
N LEU A 236 -4.02 4.61 6.70
CA LEU A 236 -4.53 4.37 5.35
C LEU A 236 -6.02 4.68 5.21
N LEU A 237 -6.81 4.44 6.27
CA LEU A 237 -8.21 4.82 6.29
C LEU A 237 -8.40 6.34 6.21
N ALA A 238 -7.56 7.08 6.91
CA ALA A 238 -7.63 8.54 6.93
C ALA A 238 -7.03 9.18 5.66
N ASN A 239 -5.98 8.59 5.11
CA ASN A 239 -5.33 9.01 3.87
C ASN A 239 -4.80 7.78 3.10
N PRO A 240 -5.57 7.25 2.13
CA PRO A 240 -5.15 6.10 1.33
C PRO A 240 -3.86 6.31 0.53
N GLY A 241 -3.56 7.54 0.17
CA GLY A 241 -2.33 7.92 -0.54
C GLY A 241 -1.11 8.14 0.35
N TYR A 242 -1.22 8.02 1.68
CA TYR A 242 -0.18 8.44 2.61
C TYR A 242 1.21 7.87 2.32
N SER A 243 1.32 6.56 2.09
CA SER A 243 2.61 5.93 1.79
C SER A 243 3.21 6.44 0.48
N ARG A 244 2.37 6.76 -0.52
CA ARG A 244 2.79 7.33 -1.79
C ARG A 244 3.22 8.78 -1.64
N ASP A 245 2.43 9.61 -0.95
CA ASP A 245 2.79 11.01 -0.68
C ASP A 245 4.15 11.10 0.01
N LEU A 246 4.38 10.18 0.95
CA LEU A 246 5.63 10.11 1.68
C LEU A 246 6.79 9.60 0.80
N TYR A 247 6.53 8.62 -0.07
CA TYR A 247 7.48 8.14 -1.06
C TYR A 247 7.88 9.27 -2.02
N ASP A 248 6.92 10.01 -2.56
CA ASP A 248 7.17 11.14 -3.45
C ASP A 248 7.95 12.27 -2.76
N LYS A 249 7.70 12.47 -1.49
CA LYS A 249 8.42 13.46 -0.69
C LYS A 249 9.90 13.12 -0.49
N TYR A 250 10.23 11.86 -0.21
CA TYR A 250 11.59 11.48 0.20
C TYR A 250 12.35 10.65 -0.82
N LEU A 251 11.69 9.74 -1.52
CA LEU A 251 12.33 8.69 -2.30
C LEU A 251 12.14 8.83 -3.82
N ALA A 252 11.12 9.56 -4.26
CA ALA A 252 10.92 9.76 -5.68
C ALA A 252 12.03 10.65 -6.26
N PRO A 253 12.53 10.34 -7.48
CA PRO A 253 13.49 11.19 -8.17
C PRO A 253 12.95 12.62 -8.35
N SER A 254 13.82 13.63 -8.24
CA SER A 254 13.44 15.06 -8.28
C SER A 254 12.89 15.55 -9.63
N VAL A 255 12.84 14.72 -10.62
CA VAL A 255 12.39 15.07 -11.96
C VAL A 255 10.92 14.70 -12.08
N ASN A 256 10.05 15.64 -12.50
CA ASN A 256 8.70 15.38 -12.99
C ASN A 256 8.77 14.41 -14.16
N GLN A 257 8.94 13.12 -13.88
CA GLN A 257 9.00 12.11 -14.91
C GLN A 257 7.58 11.77 -15.30
N LYS A 258 7.16 12.26 -16.46
CA LYS A 258 6.02 11.68 -17.15
C LYS A 258 6.32 10.20 -17.41
N PRO A 259 5.30 9.32 -17.44
CA PRO A 259 5.52 7.93 -17.82
C PRO A 259 6.30 7.87 -19.12
N VAL A 260 7.41 7.13 -19.14
CA VAL A 260 8.25 6.99 -20.35
C VAL A 260 7.87 5.69 -21.03
N PHE A 261 7.36 5.81 -22.26
CA PHE A 261 6.92 4.68 -23.06
C PHE A 261 7.99 4.26 -24.08
N THR A 262 8.10 2.95 -24.33
CA THR A 262 8.95 2.44 -25.40
C THR A 262 8.40 2.83 -26.78
N LYS A 263 9.20 2.65 -27.83
CA LYS A 263 8.76 2.90 -29.22
C LYS A 263 7.56 2.04 -29.61
N GLU A 264 7.57 0.78 -29.16
CA GLU A 264 6.50 -0.19 -29.40
C GLU A 264 5.22 0.20 -28.64
N GLU A 265 5.34 0.71 -27.41
CA GLU A 265 4.20 1.23 -26.64
C GLU A 265 3.63 2.50 -27.25
N LEU A 266 4.46 3.43 -27.70
CA LEU A 266 4.02 4.64 -28.41
C LEU A 266 3.30 4.29 -29.72
N GLN A 267 3.76 3.27 -30.44
CA GLN A 267 3.08 2.76 -31.63
C GLN A 267 1.73 2.13 -31.26
N TYR A 268 1.68 1.33 -30.21
CA TYR A 268 0.44 0.74 -29.68
C TYR A 268 -0.58 1.84 -29.33
N ILE A 269 -0.17 2.84 -28.56
CA ILE A 269 -1.04 3.96 -28.15
C ILE A 269 -1.65 4.67 -29.36
N LYS A 270 -0.86 4.91 -30.40
CA LYS A 270 -1.33 5.58 -31.65
C LYS A 270 -2.35 4.74 -32.41
N GLN A 271 -2.27 3.43 -32.36
CA GLN A 271 -3.10 2.49 -33.15
C GLN A 271 -4.25 1.90 -32.35
N ALA A 272 -4.21 1.99 -31.01
CA ALA A 272 -5.21 1.38 -30.15
C ALA A 272 -6.62 1.96 -30.41
N ALA A 273 -7.57 1.05 -30.62
CA ALA A 273 -8.98 1.38 -30.50
C ALA A 273 -9.29 1.78 -29.04
N PRO A 274 -10.42 2.44 -28.77
CA PRO A 274 -10.86 2.68 -27.40
C PRO A 274 -10.91 1.36 -26.61
N ILE A 275 -10.34 1.38 -25.41
CA ILE A 275 -10.25 0.23 -24.55
C ILE A 275 -11.55 0.12 -23.77
N LEU A 276 -12.28 -0.96 -23.97
CA LEU A 276 -13.55 -1.19 -23.30
C LEU A 276 -13.31 -1.73 -21.89
N VAL A 277 -13.80 -0.99 -20.90
CA VAL A 277 -13.59 -1.24 -19.47
C VAL A 277 -14.91 -1.49 -18.78
N SER A 278 -15.03 -2.61 -18.09
CA SER A 278 -16.20 -2.90 -17.26
C SER A 278 -16.01 -2.38 -15.83
N TYR A 279 -17.08 -1.83 -15.25
CA TYR A 279 -17.12 -1.40 -13.85
C TYR A 279 -18.41 -1.83 -13.15
N ASP A 280 -18.33 -2.08 -11.84
CA ASP A 280 -19.50 -2.37 -11.01
C ASP A 280 -20.00 -1.08 -10.35
N PRO A 281 -21.24 -0.63 -10.67
CA PRO A 281 -21.78 0.62 -10.13
C PRO A 281 -22.18 0.54 -8.64
N SER A 282 -22.12 -0.62 -8.02
CA SER A 282 -22.48 -0.83 -6.61
C SER A 282 -21.36 -0.52 -5.61
N PHE A 283 -20.13 -0.26 -6.08
CA PHE A 283 -18.94 -0.06 -5.24
C PHE A 283 -18.62 1.41 -4.96
N ALA A 284 -19.64 2.27 -4.75
CA ALA A 284 -19.38 3.64 -4.30
C ALA A 284 -18.60 3.66 -2.97
N PRO A 285 -17.60 4.55 -2.78
CA PRO A 285 -17.19 5.68 -3.64
C PRO A 285 -16.13 5.31 -4.69
N LEU A 286 -15.75 4.03 -4.81
CA LEU A 286 -14.70 3.59 -5.73
C LEU A 286 -15.19 3.65 -7.18
N THR A 287 -16.28 2.95 -7.49
CA THR A 287 -16.94 2.96 -8.80
C THR A 287 -18.44 3.09 -8.63
N TYR A 288 -19.05 4.04 -9.32
CA TYR A 288 -20.51 4.19 -9.37
C TYR A 288 -20.94 5.00 -10.59
N GLN A 289 -22.20 4.94 -10.94
CA GLN A 289 -22.76 5.71 -12.02
C GLN A 289 -23.34 7.03 -11.51
N SER A 290 -22.91 8.14 -12.11
CA SER A 290 -23.49 9.45 -11.82
C SER A 290 -24.94 9.51 -12.25
N LYS A 291 -25.85 9.85 -11.32
CA LYS A 291 -27.28 10.05 -11.65
C LYS A 291 -27.54 11.22 -12.60
N LYS A 292 -26.60 12.18 -12.70
CA LYS A 292 -26.74 13.36 -13.57
C LYS A 292 -26.25 13.12 -14.98
N SER A 293 -25.08 12.49 -15.13
CA SER A 293 -24.43 12.31 -16.44
C SER A 293 -24.59 10.90 -17.00
N GLY A 294 -24.96 9.91 -16.18
CA GLY A 294 -24.96 8.50 -16.59
C GLY A 294 -23.56 7.90 -16.75
N GLN A 295 -22.51 8.66 -16.47
CA GLN A 295 -21.12 8.23 -16.63
C GLN A 295 -20.57 7.61 -15.34
N ILE A 296 -19.49 6.82 -15.50
CA ILE A 296 -18.71 6.32 -14.37
C ILE A 296 -18.17 7.50 -13.56
N THR A 297 -18.15 7.35 -12.27
CA THR A 297 -17.67 8.34 -11.30
C THR A 297 -17.01 7.60 -10.12
N GLY A 298 -16.16 8.30 -9.37
CA GLY A 298 -15.46 7.77 -8.21
C GLY A 298 -13.97 7.63 -8.44
N VAL A 299 -13.24 7.14 -7.44
CA VAL A 299 -11.77 7.04 -7.44
C VAL A 299 -11.24 6.36 -8.70
N THR A 300 -11.87 5.27 -9.11
CA THR A 300 -11.45 4.53 -10.30
C THR A 300 -11.60 5.35 -11.60
N ALA A 301 -12.67 6.16 -11.72
CA ALA A 301 -12.83 7.05 -12.86
C ALA A 301 -11.70 8.09 -12.95
N ASP A 302 -11.33 8.68 -11.79
CA ASP A 302 -10.23 9.64 -11.71
C ASP A 302 -8.89 9.01 -12.09
N ILE A 303 -8.65 7.75 -11.70
CA ILE A 303 -7.46 6.98 -12.08
C ILE A 303 -7.43 6.74 -13.60
N PHE A 304 -8.54 6.34 -14.22
CA PHE A 304 -8.58 6.15 -15.66
C PHE A 304 -8.43 7.46 -16.44
N GLU A 305 -8.97 8.58 -15.94
CA GLU A 305 -8.73 9.91 -16.49
C GLU A 305 -7.24 10.28 -16.41
N PHE A 306 -6.60 10.01 -15.27
CA PHE A 306 -5.16 10.22 -15.09
C PHE A 306 -4.34 9.35 -16.07
N ILE A 307 -4.67 8.05 -16.21
CA ILE A 307 -4.00 7.17 -17.16
C ILE A 307 -4.18 7.67 -18.60
N ALA A 308 -5.40 8.05 -19.00
CA ALA A 308 -5.70 8.59 -20.33
C ALA A 308 -4.89 9.86 -20.64
N LYS A 309 -4.85 10.79 -19.69
CA LYS A 309 -4.11 12.05 -19.80
C LYS A 309 -2.60 11.83 -19.97
N ASN A 310 -2.02 10.87 -19.26
CA ASN A 310 -0.58 10.64 -19.29
C ASN A 310 -0.11 9.68 -20.38
N SER A 311 -0.96 8.72 -20.80
CA SER A 311 -0.62 7.78 -21.87
C SER A 311 -1.11 8.20 -23.24
N GLY A 312 -2.25 8.89 -23.33
CA GLY A 312 -2.98 9.13 -24.58
C GLY A 312 -3.91 7.97 -24.98
N LEU A 313 -4.05 6.93 -24.15
CA LEU A 313 -5.05 5.88 -24.34
C LEU A 313 -6.48 6.44 -24.19
N ARG A 314 -7.43 5.80 -24.87
CA ARG A 314 -8.85 6.14 -24.79
C ARG A 314 -9.60 5.00 -24.15
N PHE A 315 -10.50 5.29 -23.21
CA PHE A 315 -11.29 4.31 -22.48
C PHE A 315 -12.78 4.54 -22.70
N GLU A 316 -13.51 3.45 -22.86
CA GLU A 316 -14.97 3.42 -22.88
C GLU A 316 -15.45 2.51 -21.75
N PHE A 317 -16.55 2.88 -21.08
CA PHE A 317 -16.97 2.21 -19.86
C PHE A 317 -18.37 1.62 -19.97
N GLU A 318 -18.51 0.36 -19.54
CA GLU A 318 -19.77 -0.35 -19.44
C GLU A 318 -20.03 -0.86 -18.01
N ALA A 319 -21.28 -0.71 -17.56
CA ALA A 319 -21.66 -1.13 -16.22
C ALA A 319 -22.10 -2.60 -16.23
N HIS A 320 -21.42 -3.46 -15.47
CA HIS A 320 -21.75 -4.86 -15.28
C HIS A 320 -21.50 -5.28 -13.82
N ASN A 321 -22.19 -6.29 -13.33
CA ASN A 321 -21.82 -6.93 -12.08
C ASN A 321 -20.50 -7.73 -12.24
N GLN A 322 -19.84 -8.06 -11.12
CA GLN A 322 -18.53 -8.71 -11.13
C GLN A 322 -18.52 -10.05 -11.91
N THR A 323 -19.57 -10.87 -11.77
CA THR A 323 -19.66 -12.18 -12.47
C THR A 323 -19.78 -12.00 -13.98
N GLU A 324 -20.62 -11.08 -14.42
CA GLU A 324 -20.82 -10.77 -15.84
C GLU A 324 -19.56 -10.16 -16.45
N ALA A 325 -18.96 -9.18 -15.76
CA ALA A 325 -17.71 -8.54 -16.18
C ALA A 325 -16.59 -9.56 -16.40
N LEU A 326 -16.43 -10.52 -15.49
CA LEU A 326 -15.45 -11.59 -15.64
C LEU A 326 -15.70 -12.45 -16.87
N GLN A 327 -16.96 -12.85 -17.13
CA GLN A 327 -17.32 -13.63 -18.31
C GLN A 327 -17.02 -12.85 -19.61
N LEU A 328 -17.34 -11.56 -19.66
CA LEU A 328 -17.07 -10.71 -20.81
C LEU A 328 -15.57 -10.53 -21.06
N LEU A 329 -14.76 -10.39 -19.98
CA LEU A 329 -13.31 -10.34 -20.10
C LEU A 329 -12.72 -11.65 -20.65
N GLN A 330 -13.16 -12.79 -20.15
CA GLN A 330 -12.72 -14.11 -20.60
C GLN A 330 -13.12 -14.40 -22.06
N GLN A 331 -14.24 -13.83 -22.51
CA GLN A 331 -14.70 -13.91 -23.90
C GLN A 331 -14.00 -12.88 -24.82
N GLY A 332 -13.15 -12.01 -24.29
CA GLY A 332 -12.49 -10.94 -25.05
C GLY A 332 -13.45 -9.84 -25.53
N LYS A 333 -14.65 -9.74 -24.95
CA LYS A 333 -15.63 -8.70 -25.29
C LYS A 333 -15.32 -7.35 -24.61
N ILE A 334 -14.66 -7.39 -23.49
CA ILE A 334 -14.05 -6.23 -22.83
C ILE A 334 -12.57 -6.46 -22.66
N SER A 335 -11.80 -5.39 -22.50
CA SER A 335 -10.34 -5.45 -22.38
C SER A 335 -9.87 -5.35 -20.92
N ALA A 336 -10.67 -4.75 -20.04
CA ALA A 336 -10.28 -4.48 -18.68
C ALA A 336 -11.47 -4.50 -17.69
N LEU A 337 -11.16 -4.85 -16.45
CA LEU A 337 -11.97 -4.58 -15.27
C LEU A 337 -11.45 -3.30 -14.62
N ALA A 338 -12.33 -2.34 -14.38
CA ALA A 338 -11.96 -1.07 -13.78
C ALA A 338 -11.42 -1.21 -12.35
N LEU A 339 -11.88 -2.26 -11.65
CA LEU A 339 -11.44 -2.60 -10.31
C LEU A 339 -11.25 -4.11 -10.21
N SER A 340 -10.05 -4.54 -9.83
CA SER A 340 -9.68 -5.87 -9.38
C SER A 340 -9.05 -5.75 -8.00
N ASP A 341 -9.22 -6.76 -7.15
CA ASP A 341 -8.75 -6.73 -5.76
C ASP A 341 -7.31 -7.27 -5.59
N GLY A 342 -6.59 -7.54 -6.68
CA GLY A 342 -5.18 -7.96 -6.65
C GLY A 342 -4.92 -9.30 -5.96
N ASP A 343 -5.93 -10.18 -5.87
CA ASP A 343 -5.74 -11.53 -5.33
C ASP A 343 -5.04 -12.40 -6.38
N TYR A 344 -3.75 -12.59 -6.22
CA TYR A 344 -2.88 -13.37 -7.11
C TYR A 344 -3.43 -14.79 -7.41
N LEU A 345 -3.98 -15.48 -6.40
CA LEU A 345 -4.52 -16.83 -6.59
C LEU A 345 -5.83 -16.81 -7.39
N TRP A 346 -6.66 -15.84 -7.14
CA TRP A 346 -7.90 -15.63 -7.87
C TRP A 346 -7.63 -15.21 -9.31
N ASP A 347 -6.72 -14.26 -9.51
CA ASP A 347 -6.28 -13.77 -10.81
C ASP A 347 -5.77 -14.91 -11.69
N GLY A 348 -4.88 -15.76 -11.16
CA GLY A 348 -4.33 -16.89 -11.89
C GLY A 348 -5.39 -17.91 -12.33
N ARG A 349 -6.42 -18.16 -11.50
CA ARG A 349 -7.54 -19.07 -11.85
C ARG A 349 -8.46 -18.47 -12.90
N ASN A 350 -8.54 -17.16 -12.99
CA ASN A 350 -9.47 -16.45 -13.87
C ASN A 350 -8.82 -15.85 -15.13
N ASN A 351 -7.52 -16.15 -15.36
CA ASN A 351 -6.75 -15.66 -16.50
C ASN A 351 -6.69 -14.12 -16.57
N ILE A 352 -6.45 -13.51 -15.41
CA ILE A 352 -6.32 -12.06 -15.23
C ILE A 352 -4.88 -11.70 -14.86
N ASN A 353 -4.41 -10.58 -15.38
CA ASN A 353 -3.23 -9.87 -14.92
C ASN A 353 -3.69 -8.58 -14.23
N SER A 354 -3.61 -8.53 -12.91
CA SER A 354 -3.83 -7.31 -12.15
C SER A 354 -2.61 -6.41 -12.23
N THR A 355 -2.84 -5.13 -12.50
CA THR A 355 -1.78 -4.11 -12.51
C THR A 355 -1.24 -3.88 -11.10
N LEU A 356 -0.30 -2.96 -10.96
CA LEU A 356 0.02 -2.40 -9.64
C LEU A 356 -1.26 -1.81 -9.03
N TYR A 357 -1.34 -1.86 -7.71
CA TYR A 357 -2.46 -1.26 -7.00
C TYR A 357 -2.35 0.28 -7.03
N TYR A 358 -3.46 0.94 -7.30
CA TYR A 358 -3.59 2.39 -7.20
C TYR A 358 -4.21 2.84 -5.88
N LEU A 359 -4.81 1.92 -5.13
CA LEU A 359 -5.40 2.17 -3.82
C LEU A 359 -5.34 0.90 -2.97
N ARG A 360 -5.16 1.07 -1.66
CA ARG A 360 -5.27 0.00 -0.67
C ARG A 360 -6.32 0.36 0.37
N ALA A 361 -7.07 -0.64 0.82
CA ALA A 361 -7.99 -0.49 1.93
C ALA A 361 -8.11 -1.77 2.74
N PRO A 362 -8.23 -1.70 4.06
CA PRO A 362 -8.60 -2.83 4.88
C PRO A 362 -9.95 -3.40 4.49
N THR A 363 -10.16 -4.68 4.75
CA THR A 363 -11.48 -5.30 4.71
C THR A 363 -12.23 -4.98 5.99
N SER A 364 -13.52 -4.69 5.90
CA SER A 364 -14.38 -4.41 7.04
C SER A 364 -15.63 -5.28 7.02
N MET A 365 -16.03 -5.72 8.19
CA MET A 365 -17.37 -6.26 8.43
C MET A 365 -18.28 -5.13 8.89
N ILE A 366 -19.50 -5.08 8.35
CA ILE A 366 -20.55 -4.15 8.72
C ILE A 366 -21.61 -4.95 9.48
N THR A 367 -21.86 -4.60 10.73
CA THR A 367 -22.81 -5.29 11.60
C THR A 367 -23.68 -4.29 12.33
N ARG A 368 -24.78 -4.75 12.96
CA ARG A 368 -25.62 -3.91 13.80
C ARG A 368 -24.92 -3.62 15.11
N TYR A 369 -25.25 -2.48 15.74
CA TYR A 369 -24.70 -2.09 17.04
C TYR A 369 -25.06 -3.07 18.16
N ASP A 370 -26.23 -3.71 18.08
CA ASP A 370 -26.78 -4.65 19.07
C ASP A 370 -26.35 -6.12 18.84
N SER A 371 -25.49 -6.37 17.87
CA SER A 371 -25.00 -7.73 17.59
C SER A 371 -23.75 -8.03 18.41
N ASP A 372 -23.90 -8.90 19.41
CA ASP A 372 -22.80 -9.35 20.29
C ASP A 372 -22.08 -10.59 19.75
N LYS A 373 -22.69 -11.33 18.84
CA LYS A 373 -22.17 -12.57 18.25
C LYS A 373 -22.26 -12.55 16.75
N LEU A 374 -21.16 -12.90 16.10
CA LEU A 374 -21.09 -13.04 14.66
C LEU A 374 -20.86 -14.51 14.30
N GLU A 375 -21.79 -15.09 13.55
CA GLU A 375 -21.69 -16.47 13.06
C GLU A 375 -21.87 -16.57 11.54
N VAL A 376 -22.75 -15.71 10.98
CA VAL A 376 -23.11 -15.73 9.56
C VAL A 376 -22.69 -14.43 8.90
N ILE A 377 -21.77 -14.53 7.94
CA ILE A 377 -21.24 -13.39 7.20
C ILE A 377 -21.78 -13.39 5.77
N ALA A 378 -22.36 -12.26 5.35
CA ALA A 378 -22.83 -12.04 4.00
C ALA A 378 -21.71 -11.52 3.10
N LEU A 379 -21.53 -12.12 1.92
CA LEU A 379 -20.58 -11.71 0.89
C LEU A 379 -21.31 -11.47 -0.44
N PRO A 380 -20.89 -10.48 -1.25
CA PRO A 380 -21.41 -10.33 -2.60
C PRO A 380 -21.00 -11.53 -3.48
N GLN A 381 -21.88 -11.94 -4.40
CA GLN A 381 -21.55 -12.96 -5.40
C GLN A 381 -20.43 -12.46 -6.31
N GLY A 382 -19.42 -13.31 -6.55
CA GLY A 382 -18.27 -12.99 -7.38
C GLY A 382 -17.23 -12.11 -6.70
N TYR A 383 -17.41 -11.74 -5.41
CA TYR A 383 -16.42 -10.93 -4.71
C TYR A 383 -15.07 -11.65 -4.66
N GLN A 384 -14.06 -11.03 -5.25
CA GLN A 384 -12.75 -11.65 -5.53
C GLN A 384 -12.04 -12.12 -4.26
N LEU A 385 -12.13 -11.35 -3.17
CA LEU A 385 -11.49 -11.72 -1.89
C LEU A 385 -12.27 -12.73 -1.05
N SER A 386 -13.38 -13.29 -1.55
CA SER A 386 -14.22 -14.21 -0.78
C SER A 386 -13.44 -15.38 -0.19
N GLU A 387 -12.56 -16.01 -0.98
CA GLU A 387 -11.78 -17.16 -0.51
C GLU A 387 -10.73 -16.76 0.52
N ALA A 388 -10.06 -15.62 0.32
CA ALA A 388 -9.10 -15.08 1.29
C ALA A 388 -9.78 -14.71 2.62
N ILE A 389 -10.97 -14.10 2.57
CA ILE A 389 -11.77 -13.78 3.76
C ILE A 389 -12.17 -15.06 4.51
N LYS A 390 -12.62 -16.10 3.80
CA LYS A 390 -12.97 -17.39 4.41
C LYS A 390 -11.76 -18.06 5.05
N ALA A 391 -10.63 -18.09 4.34
CA ALA A 391 -9.41 -18.71 4.85
C ALA A 391 -8.90 -18.01 6.11
N ALA A 392 -8.99 -16.69 6.18
CA ALA A 392 -8.63 -15.90 7.35
C ALA A 392 -9.63 -16.03 8.52
N ASN A 393 -10.88 -16.45 8.24
CA ASN A 393 -11.96 -16.47 9.22
C ASN A 393 -12.77 -17.80 9.16
N PRO A 394 -12.14 -18.95 9.36
CA PRO A 394 -12.76 -20.27 9.14
C PRO A 394 -13.88 -20.62 10.13
N HIS A 395 -14.03 -19.84 11.20
CA HIS A 395 -15.05 -20.05 12.23
C HIS A 395 -16.41 -19.43 11.86
N TYR A 396 -16.50 -18.65 10.78
CA TYR A 396 -17.75 -18.07 10.30
C TYR A 396 -18.41 -18.95 9.23
N THR A 397 -19.74 -18.86 9.14
CA THR A 397 -20.53 -19.38 8.03
C THR A 397 -20.76 -18.26 7.02
N PHE A 398 -20.52 -18.53 5.74
CA PHE A 398 -20.67 -17.51 4.69
C PHE A 398 -21.90 -17.73 3.83
N LYS A 399 -22.66 -16.66 3.57
CA LYS A 399 -23.78 -16.62 2.65
C LYS A 399 -23.55 -15.60 1.54
N TYR A 400 -23.94 -15.96 0.32
CA TYR A 400 -23.76 -15.10 -0.85
C TYR A 400 -25.04 -14.40 -1.26
N TYR A 401 -24.93 -13.12 -1.62
CA TYR A 401 -26.02 -12.27 -2.08
C TYR A 401 -25.62 -11.54 -3.36
N PRO A 402 -26.61 -11.10 -4.20
CA PRO A 402 -26.30 -10.52 -5.51
C PRO A 402 -25.40 -9.27 -5.46
N SER A 403 -25.54 -8.43 -4.44
CA SER A 403 -24.79 -7.18 -4.28
C SER A 403 -24.41 -6.92 -2.83
N ILE A 404 -23.52 -5.95 -2.60
CA ILE A 404 -23.23 -5.48 -1.23
C ILE A 404 -24.45 -4.88 -0.55
N GLU A 405 -25.33 -4.22 -1.30
CA GLU A 405 -26.57 -3.69 -0.76
C GLU A 405 -27.52 -4.80 -0.27
N ASP A 406 -27.60 -5.90 -1.02
CA ASP A 406 -28.37 -7.08 -0.60
C ASP A 406 -27.76 -7.76 0.63
N CYS A 407 -26.41 -7.77 0.75
CA CYS A 407 -25.71 -8.22 1.96
C CYS A 407 -26.11 -7.37 3.17
N LEU A 408 -26.11 -6.05 3.04
CA LEU A 408 -26.50 -5.12 4.11
C LEU A 408 -27.97 -5.27 4.47
N ASN A 409 -28.85 -5.44 3.49
CA ASN A 409 -30.25 -5.73 3.72
C ASN A 409 -30.45 -7.06 4.45
N ALA A 410 -29.64 -8.09 4.15
CA ALA A 410 -29.66 -9.34 4.89
C ALA A 410 -29.26 -9.15 6.37
N VAL A 411 -28.31 -8.27 6.66
CA VAL A 411 -27.92 -7.92 8.04
C VAL A 411 -29.05 -7.16 8.75
N LEU A 412 -29.68 -6.19 8.07
CA LEU A 412 -30.83 -5.45 8.63
C LEU A 412 -32.00 -6.37 8.99
N HIS A 413 -32.23 -7.41 8.19
CA HIS A 413 -33.34 -8.35 8.39
C HIS A 413 -32.96 -9.62 9.16
N ASN A 414 -31.82 -9.64 9.88
CA ASN A 414 -31.35 -10.78 10.66
C ASN A 414 -31.15 -12.09 9.89
N LYS A 415 -30.87 -12.02 8.59
CA LYS A 415 -30.53 -13.19 7.72
C LYS A 415 -29.03 -13.46 7.71
N ALA A 416 -28.23 -12.48 8.11
CA ALA A 416 -26.81 -12.54 8.36
C ALA A 416 -26.46 -11.62 9.55
N ASP A 417 -25.33 -11.87 10.19
CA ASP A 417 -24.89 -11.08 11.36
C ASP A 417 -24.00 -9.91 10.93
N ALA A 418 -23.24 -10.08 9.86
CA ALA A 418 -22.43 -9.02 9.26
C ALA A 418 -22.34 -9.18 7.74
N ALA A 419 -22.07 -8.07 7.05
CA ALA A 419 -21.68 -8.03 5.64
C ALA A 419 -20.21 -7.61 5.52
N CYS A 420 -19.47 -8.18 4.56
CA CYS A 420 -18.05 -7.92 4.41
C CYS A 420 -17.76 -7.22 3.08
N THR A 421 -16.97 -6.14 3.12
CA THR A 421 -16.49 -5.38 1.97
C THR A 421 -15.25 -4.57 2.35
N ASN A 422 -14.68 -3.79 1.43
CA ASN A 422 -13.61 -2.87 1.79
C ASN A 422 -14.14 -1.67 2.60
N THR A 423 -13.26 -1.06 3.39
CA THR A 423 -13.64 -0.02 4.36
C THR A 423 -14.19 1.25 3.71
N HIS A 424 -13.76 1.62 2.50
CA HIS A 424 -14.29 2.81 1.81
C HIS A 424 -15.74 2.61 1.40
N VAL A 425 -16.06 1.45 0.83
CA VAL A 425 -17.44 1.06 0.48
C VAL A 425 -18.29 0.98 1.74
N ALA A 426 -17.76 0.36 2.81
CA ALA A 426 -18.44 0.30 4.10
C ALA A 426 -18.81 1.69 4.62
N GLY A 427 -17.86 2.63 4.62
CA GLY A 427 -18.08 4.02 5.06
C GLY A 427 -19.13 4.75 4.23
N ALA A 428 -19.12 4.58 2.90
CA ALA A 428 -20.11 5.19 2.02
C ALA A 428 -21.53 4.67 2.26
N TYR A 429 -21.68 3.38 2.54
CA TYR A 429 -23.01 2.83 2.89
C TYR A 429 -23.47 3.31 4.27
N LEU A 430 -22.60 3.33 5.28
CA LEU A 430 -22.93 3.76 6.63
C LEU A 430 -23.28 5.26 6.72
N SER A 431 -22.88 6.07 5.75
CA SER A 431 -23.29 7.46 5.66
C SER A 431 -24.76 7.65 5.23
N ARG A 432 -25.41 6.59 4.71
CA ARG A 432 -26.83 6.63 4.31
C ARG A 432 -27.74 6.41 5.51
N SER A 433 -28.84 7.13 5.57
CA SER A 433 -29.80 7.06 6.67
C SER A 433 -30.36 5.65 6.93
N ALA A 434 -30.47 4.82 5.89
CA ALA A 434 -30.95 3.44 5.99
C ALA A 434 -30.06 2.54 6.86
N TYR A 435 -28.79 2.89 7.06
CA TYR A 435 -27.80 2.05 7.76
C TYR A 435 -27.25 2.69 9.04
N GLN A 436 -27.89 3.72 9.59
CA GLN A 436 -27.44 4.44 10.79
C GLN A 436 -27.33 3.57 12.06
N GLY A 437 -28.04 2.43 12.10
CA GLY A 437 -27.98 1.46 13.20
C GLY A 437 -26.82 0.45 13.08
N MET A 438 -25.89 0.65 12.16
CA MET A 438 -24.77 -0.26 11.90
C MET A 438 -23.41 0.36 12.23
N ARG A 439 -22.43 -0.51 12.47
CA ARG A 439 -21.03 -0.16 12.73
C ARG A 439 -20.09 -1.02 11.89
N THR A 440 -18.85 -0.58 11.72
CA THR A 440 -17.80 -1.37 11.10
C THR A 440 -16.89 -2.03 12.14
N ILE A 441 -16.39 -3.22 11.76
CA ILE A 441 -15.29 -3.92 12.42
C ILE A 441 -14.23 -4.13 11.33
N THR A 442 -13.08 -3.48 11.46
CA THR A 442 -11.98 -3.63 10.50
C THR A 442 -11.24 -4.94 10.76
N LEU A 443 -11.05 -5.73 9.72
CA LEU A 443 -10.28 -6.97 9.76
C LEU A 443 -8.80 -6.69 9.56
N ALA A 444 -7.94 -7.48 10.21
CA ALA A 444 -6.50 -7.39 10.00
C ALA A 444 -6.09 -7.91 8.61
N GLN A 445 -6.83 -8.88 8.07
CA GLN A 445 -6.61 -9.53 6.77
C GLN A 445 -7.95 -10.00 6.17
N PRO A 446 -8.11 -10.10 4.83
CA PRO A 446 -7.18 -9.59 3.80
C PRO A 446 -7.25 -8.08 3.63
N ILE A 447 -6.22 -7.51 3.01
CA ILE A 447 -6.21 -6.13 2.54
C ILE A 447 -6.64 -6.11 1.07
N ASN A 448 -7.52 -5.18 0.71
CA ASN A 448 -7.92 -4.96 -0.68
C ASN A 448 -6.84 -4.12 -1.38
N GLU A 449 -6.21 -4.65 -2.41
CA GLU A 449 -5.26 -3.95 -3.28
C GLU A 449 -5.94 -3.66 -4.61
N MET A 450 -6.57 -2.48 -4.73
CA MET A 450 -7.35 -2.13 -5.91
C MET A 450 -6.46 -1.87 -7.10
N CYS A 451 -6.63 -2.67 -8.13
CA CYS A 451 -5.85 -2.71 -9.36
C CYS A 451 -6.78 -2.57 -10.57
N VAL A 452 -6.21 -2.37 -11.74
CA VAL A 452 -6.89 -2.62 -13.02
C VAL A 452 -6.67 -4.09 -13.40
N GLY A 453 -7.74 -4.83 -13.61
CA GLY A 453 -7.66 -6.23 -14.07
C GLY A 453 -7.67 -6.30 -15.60
N LEU A 454 -6.66 -6.92 -16.19
CA LEU A 454 -6.55 -7.10 -17.65
C LEU A 454 -6.61 -8.58 -18.00
N SER A 455 -7.08 -8.92 -19.20
CA SER A 455 -6.98 -10.31 -19.67
C SER A 455 -5.51 -10.72 -19.78
N ALA A 456 -5.13 -11.86 -19.18
CA ALA A 456 -3.77 -12.39 -19.28
C ALA A 456 -3.39 -12.79 -20.72
N SER A 457 -4.37 -13.01 -21.60
CA SER A 457 -4.17 -13.23 -23.03
C SER A 457 -4.19 -11.95 -23.87
N GLY A 458 -4.36 -10.77 -23.23
CA GLY A 458 -4.35 -9.46 -23.89
C GLY A 458 -2.96 -9.01 -24.35
N ASP A 459 -2.89 -7.86 -25.03
CA ASP A 459 -1.60 -7.30 -25.45
C ASP A 459 -0.80 -6.84 -24.21
N PRO A 460 0.42 -7.38 -23.97
CA PRO A 460 1.24 -7.04 -22.82
C PRO A 460 1.63 -5.56 -22.77
N LYS A 461 1.59 -4.84 -23.90
CA LYS A 461 1.87 -3.41 -23.94
C LYS A 461 0.83 -2.61 -23.18
N LEU A 462 -0.46 -3.00 -23.27
CA LEU A 462 -1.52 -2.34 -22.49
C LEU A 462 -1.24 -2.44 -20.99
N PHE A 463 -0.87 -3.63 -20.51
CA PHE A 463 -0.50 -3.87 -19.13
C PHE A 463 0.70 -2.99 -18.70
N SER A 464 1.75 -2.96 -19.50
CA SER A 464 2.95 -2.16 -19.23
C SER A 464 2.65 -0.66 -19.20
N ILE A 465 1.89 -0.14 -20.16
CA ILE A 465 1.52 1.29 -20.25
C ILE A 465 0.71 1.71 -19.01
N ILE A 466 -0.31 0.93 -18.63
CA ILE A 466 -1.13 1.23 -17.46
C ILE A 466 -0.27 1.22 -16.18
N ASN A 467 0.59 0.21 -16.01
CA ASN A 467 1.50 0.14 -14.86
C ASN A 467 2.44 1.33 -14.77
N LYS A 468 3.02 1.76 -15.89
CA LYS A 468 3.88 2.95 -15.93
C LYS A 468 3.13 4.23 -15.53
N CYS A 469 1.85 4.32 -15.89
CA CYS A 469 1.01 5.44 -15.44
C CYS A 469 0.67 5.36 -13.95
N ILE A 470 0.39 4.16 -13.42
CA ILE A 470 0.08 3.98 -11.99
C ILE A 470 1.30 4.24 -11.09
N GLN A 471 2.50 3.91 -11.59
CA GLN A 471 3.76 4.19 -10.89
C GLN A 471 4.09 5.69 -10.82
N TYR A 472 3.63 6.47 -11.81
CA TYR A 472 3.83 7.91 -11.90
C TYR A 472 2.88 8.68 -10.97
#